data_6c49fc46a8eba55777af935cd24d5b45
#
_entry.id   6c49fc46a8eba55777af935cd24d5b45
#
_cell.length_a   1.000
_cell.length_b   1.000
_cell.length_c   1.000
_cell.angle_alpha   90.00
_cell.angle_beta   90.00
_cell.angle_gamma   90.00
#
_symmetry.space_group_name_H-M   'P 1'
#
loop_
_entity.id
_entity.type
_entity.pdbx_description
1 polymer ?
#
loop_
_entity_poly.entity_id
_entity_poly.type
_entity_poly.pdbx_seq_one_letter_code
_entity_poly.pdbx_strand_id
1 'polypeptide(L)'
;MAIGERIRFFRNLRGMTQKYLGQVVGFPEKTADIRMAQYESGSRTPKAELTESLAGALGVSPLALSVPDIDSYLGLMHTLFTLEDRYGLTVETGENGVSLRVDPRKGKDAAELSEMLTAWAQQAEKLRNGEINREDYDKWRYNYPKYDEASGYVKVPSQQLSDALVEAFKDRLKAD
;
A
#
# COMPACT_ATOMS: atom_id res chain seq x y z
N MET A 1 -11.63 -1.05 8.69
CA MET A 1 -10.44 -0.39 9.30
C MET A 1 -10.41 1.05 8.87
N ALA A 2 -10.65 1.94 9.79
CA ALA A 2 -10.58 3.36 9.49
C ALA A 2 -9.13 3.73 9.15
N ILE A 3 -8.92 4.68 8.25
CA ILE A 3 -7.60 5.22 7.88
C ILE A 3 -6.74 5.55 9.12
N GLY A 4 -7.37 5.98 10.23
CA GLY A 4 -6.70 6.29 11.49
C GLY A 4 -5.93 5.12 12.09
N GLU A 5 -6.48 3.92 12.06
CA GLU A 5 -5.80 2.72 12.57
C GLU A 5 -4.60 2.34 11.70
N ARG A 6 -4.66 2.57 10.38
CA ARG A 6 -3.53 2.38 9.48
C ARG A 6 -2.42 3.39 9.76
N ILE A 7 -2.77 4.66 10.01
CA ILE A 7 -1.81 5.69 10.43
C ILE A 7 -1.12 5.25 11.73
N ARG A 8 -1.90 4.84 12.75
CA ARG A 8 -1.38 4.36 14.03
C ARG A 8 -0.47 3.15 13.86
N PHE A 9 -0.87 2.19 13.02
CA PHE A 9 -0.09 0.99 12.72
C PHE A 9 1.29 1.35 12.16
N PHE A 10 1.35 2.15 11.08
CA PHE A 10 2.61 2.53 10.46
C PHE A 10 3.45 3.43 11.35
N ARG A 11 2.83 4.35 12.11
CA ARG A 11 3.54 5.18 13.09
C ARG A 11 4.25 4.31 14.12
N ASN A 12 3.57 3.34 14.70
CA ASN A 12 4.16 2.41 15.67
C ASN A 12 5.27 1.56 15.04
N LEU A 13 5.06 1.07 13.83
CA LEU A 13 6.07 0.31 13.06
C LEU A 13 7.36 1.12 12.84
N ARG A 14 7.24 2.45 12.70
CA ARG A 14 8.39 3.37 12.56
C ARG A 14 8.93 3.88 13.90
N GLY A 15 8.40 3.44 15.03
CA GLY A 15 8.82 3.90 16.36
C GLY A 15 8.54 5.39 16.63
N MET A 16 7.64 6.02 15.89
CA MET A 16 7.32 7.44 16.02
C MET A 16 6.30 7.69 17.13
N THR A 17 6.42 8.83 17.83
CA THR A 17 5.36 9.33 18.71
C THR A 17 4.30 10.09 17.90
N GLN A 18 3.08 10.23 18.45
CA GLN A 18 2.02 11.06 17.84
C GLN A 18 2.49 12.52 17.66
N LYS A 19 3.18 13.07 18.68
CA LYS A 19 3.73 14.42 18.63
C LYS A 19 4.71 14.56 17.46
N TYR A 20 5.66 13.64 17.36
CA TYR A 20 6.68 13.68 16.30
C TYR A 20 6.07 13.60 14.91
N LEU A 21 5.21 12.59 14.64
CA LEU A 21 4.55 12.47 13.35
C LEU A 21 3.72 13.71 13.03
N GLY A 22 2.99 14.26 14.02
CA GLY A 22 2.20 15.47 13.84
C GLY A 22 3.05 16.68 13.46
N GLN A 23 4.23 16.85 14.06
CA GLN A 23 5.17 17.91 13.71
C GLN A 23 5.73 17.73 12.28
N VAL A 24 6.09 16.51 11.91
CA VAL A 24 6.62 16.20 10.55
C VAL A 24 5.62 16.55 9.46
N VAL A 25 4.32 16.37 9.71
CA VAL A 25 3.26 16.73 8.74
C VAL A 25 2.77 18.18 8.90
N GLY A 26 3.49 19.02 9.66
CA GLY A 26 3.27 20.45 9.75
C GLY A 26 2.28 20.93 10.81
N PHE A 27 1.92 20.08 11.79
CA PHE A 27 1.08 20.56 12.90
C PHE A 27 1.92 21.37 13.91
N PRO A 28 1.33 22.45 14.48
CA PRO A 28 1.98 23.22 15.54
C PRO A 28 2.37 22.33 16.72
N GLU A 29 3.56 22.50 17.27
CA GLU A 29 4.11 21.67 18.34
C GLU A 29 3.16 21.46 19.53
N LYS A 30 2.45 22.53 19.93
CA LYS A 30 1.53 22.51 21.09
C LYS A 30 0.27 21.65 20.90
N THR A 31 -0.06 21.29 19.65
CA THR A 31 -1.31 20.56 19.28
C THR A 31 -1.05 19.34 18.42
N ALA A 32 0.20 19.03 18.12
CA ALA A 32 0.57 17.98 17.19
C ALA A 32 0.11 16.59 17.65
N ASP A 33 0.30 16.26 18.92
CA ASP A 33 -0.14 15.03 19.55
C ASP A 33 -1.66 14.90 19.58
N ILE A 34 -2.35 15.96 20.04
CA ILE A 34 -3.82 15.99 20.11
C ILE A 34 -4.45 15.79 18.73
N ARG A 35 -3.93 16.50 17.72
CA ARG A 35 -4.42 16.37 16.34
C ARG A 35 -4.18 14.98 15.78
N MET A 36 -2.99 14.42 16.01
CA MET A 36 -2.67 13.07 15.55
C MET A 36 -3.55 12.04 16.24
N ALA A 37 -3.78 12.16 17.56
CA ALA A 37 -4.70 11.29 18.29
C ALA A 37 -6.13 11.33 17.71
N GLN A 38 -6.62 12.51 17.28
CA GLN A 38 -7.92 12.65 16.64
C GLN A 38 -8.00 11.90 15.29
N TYR A 39 -6.95 11.91 14.49
CA TYR A 39 -6.90 11.15 13.24
C TYR A 39 -6.78 9.66 13.49
N GLU A 40 -5.94 9.24 14.43
CA GLU A 40 -5.75 7.82 14.77
C GLU A 40 -6.99 7.18 15.41
N SER A 41 -7.77 7.96 16.17
CA SER A 41 -9.03 7.48 16.77
C SER A 41 -10.22 7.48 15.80
N GLY A 42 -10.06 8.08 14.61
CA GLY A 42 -11.15 8.23 13.65
C GLY A 42 -12.12 9.39 13.98
N SER A 43 -11.86 10.18 15.04
CA SER A 43 -12.66 11.38 15.36
C SER A 43 -12.55 12.45 14.26
N ARG A 44 -11.48 12.37 13.46
CA ARG A 44 -11.29 13.16 12.24
C ARG A 44 -10.75 12.27 11.13
N THR A 45 -11.19 12.54 9.90
CA THR A 45 -10.65 11.90 8.70
C THR A 45 -9.69 12.86 8.00
N PRO A 46 -8.45 12.45 7.68
CA PRO A 46 -7.53 13.30 6.94
C PRO A 46 -8.04 13.51 5.51
N LYS A 47 -7.87 14.72 4.99
CA LYS A 47 -8.10 15.02 3.57
C LYS A 47 -6.92 14.51 2.73
N ALA A 48 -7.09 14.46 1.41
CA ALA A 48 -6.11 13.92 0.46
C ALA A 48 -4.69 14.46 0.69
N GLU A 49 -4.52 15.78 0.78
CA GLU A 49 -3.20 16.41 1.00
C GLU A 49 -2.51 15.96 2.30
N LEU A 50 -3.28 15.83 3.39
CA LEU A 50 -2.75 15.35 4.65
C LEU A 50 -2.44 13.84 4.59
N THR A 51 -3.26 13.07 3.86
CA THR A 51 -3.01 11.63 3.64
C THR A 51 -1.70 11.43 2.87
N GLU A 52 -1.43 12.21 1.85
CA GLU A 52 -0.17 12.19 1.10
C GLU A 52 1.02 12.56 1.99
N SER A 53 0.90 13.63 2.79
CA SER A 53 1.94 14.05 3.73
C SER A 53 2.24 12.98 4.79
N LEU A 54 1.20 12.36 5.34
CA LEU A 54 1.32 11.24 6.29
C LEU A 54 1.99 10.03 5.64
N ALA A 55 1.57 9.66 4.43
CA ALA A 55 2.16 8.56 3.69
C ALA A 55 3.64 8.80 3.41
N GLY A 56 4.01 10.00 2.99
CA GLY A 56 5.40 10.42 2.79
C GLY A 56 6.22 10.32 4.08
N ALA A 57 5.71 10.85 5.20
CA ALA A 57 6.38 10.79 6.50
C ALA A 57 6.56 9.36 7.02
N LEU A 58 5.62 8.47 6.72
CA LEU A 58 5.63 7.06 7.11
C LEU A 58 6.39 6.15 6.12
N GLY A 59 6.77 6.66 4.95
CA GLY A 59 7.47 5.90 3.92
C GLY A 59 6.61 4.81 3.28
N VAL A 60 5.32 5.08 3.05
CA VAL A 60 4.35 4.15 2.45
C VAL A 60 3.56 4.83 1.33
N SER A 61 2.87 4.03 0.50
CA SER A 61 1.91 4.55 -0.47
C SER A 61 0.68 5.15 0.25
N PRO A 62 0.09 6.27 -0.22
CA PRO A 62 -1.21 6.75 0.26
C PRO A 62 -2.30 5.67 0.21
N LEU A 63 -2.26 4.77 -0.76
CA LEU A 63 -3.19 3.64 -0.87
C LEU A 63 -3.06 2.66 0.29
N ALA A 64 -1.87 2.52 0.90
CA ALA A 64 -1.67 1.67 2.08
C ALA A 64 -2.36 2.23 3.33
N LEU A 65 -2.69 3.52 3.35
CA LEU A 65 -3.48 4.16 4.41
C LEU A 65 -5.00 4.07 4.13
N SER A 66 -5.41 4.05 2.86
CA SER A 66 -6.81 4.11 2.42
C SER A 66 -7.34 2.72 2.07
N VAL A 67 -7.40 1.82 3.06
CA VAL A 67 -7.94 0.46 2.88
C VAL A 67 -9.41 0.40 3.30
N PRO A 68 -10.22 -0.53 2.73
CA PRO A 68 -11.59 -0.78 3.15
C PRO A 68 -11.70 -1.13 4.64
N ASP A 69 -12.88 -0.91 5.22
CA ASP A 69 -13.16 -1.35 6.59
C ASP A 69 -13.34 -2.87 6.62
N ILE A 70 -12.38 -3.56 7.21
CA ILE A 70 -12.35 -5.02 7.38
C ILE A 70 -12.26 -5.43 8.86
N ASP A 71 -12.65 -4.55 9.78
CA ASP A 71 -12.49 -4.76 11.23
C ASP A 71 -13.46 -5.79 11.81
N SER A 72 -14.64 -5.96 11.20
CA SER A 72 -15.58 -6.99 11.61
C SER A 72 -15.48 -8.22 10.70
N TYR A 73 -15.61 -9.41 11.26
CA TYR A 73 -15.66 -10.64 10.47
C TYR A 73 -16.78 -10.63 9.43
N LEU A 74 -17.93 -10.02 9.76
CA LEU A 74 -19.03 -9.87 8.82
C LEU A 74 -18.67 -8.91 7.68
N GLY A 75 -18.04 -7.77 7.98
CA GLY A 75 -17.56 -6.83 6.96
C GLY A 75 -16.48 -7.46 6.06
N LEU A 76 -15.55 -8.23 6.65
CA LEU A 76 -14.57 -8.99 5.91
C LEU A 76 -15.24 -10.00 4.97
N MET A 77 -16.24 -10.76 5.45
CA MET A 77 -16.97 -11.71 4.62
C MET A 77 -17.70 -11.04 3.45
N HIS A 78 -18.36 -9.90 3.69
CA HIS A 78 -18.99 -9.15 2.59
C HIS A 78 -17.97 -8.57 1.60
N THR A 79 -16.77 -8.22 2.06
CA THR A 79 -15.67 -7.85 1.16
C THR A 79 -15.25 -9.02 0.28
N LEU A 80 -15.10 -10.22 0.85
CA LEU A 80 -14.76 -11.43 0.09
C LEU A 80 -15.88 -11.82 -0.90
N PHE A 81 -17.16 -11.71 -0.51
CA PHE A 81 -18.28 -11.92 -1.45
C PHE A 81 -18.28 -10.91 -2.60
N THR A 82 -17.95 -9.65 -2.33
CA THR A 82 -17.79 -8.65 -3.38
C THR A 82 -16.63 -9.00 -4.34
N LEU A 83 -15.53 -9.57 -3.83
CA LEU A 83 -14.43 -10.07 -4.67
C LEU A 83 -14.86 -11.28 -5.50
N GLU A 84 -15.71 -12.16 -4.98
CA GLU A 84 -16.34 -13.26 -5.74
C GLU A 84 -17.18 -12.70 -6.90
N ASP A 85 -18.08 -11.75 -6.62
CA ASP A 85 -18.99 -11.18 -7.60
C ASP A 85 -18.26 -10.43 -8.72
N ARG A 86 -17.24 -9.66 -8.39
CA ARG A 86 -16.56 -8.76 -9.35
C ARG A 86 -15.32 -9.36 -10.01
N TYR A 87 -14.54 -10.11 -9.23
CA TYR A 87 -13.21 -10.57 -9.65
C TYR A 87 -13.11 -12.08 -9.79
N GLY A 88 -14.22 -12.79 -9.62
CA GLY A 88 -14.23 -14.24 -9.76
C GLY A 88 -13.39 -14.97 -8.71
N LEU A 89 -13.31 -14.42 -7.48
CA LEU A 89 -12.74 -15.15 -6.35
C LEU A 89 -13.54 -16.44 -6.14
N THR A 90 -12.86 -17.53 -5.85
CA THR A 90 -13.46 -18.82 -5.51
C THR A 90 -12.87 -19.33 -4.21
N VAL A 91 -13.64 -20.15 -3.50
CA VAL A 91 -13.24 -20.77 -2.23
C VAL A 91 -13.19 -22.26 -2.42
N GLU A 92 -12.09 -22.88 -2.05
CA GLU A 92 -11.89 -24.33 -2.13
C GLU A 92 -11.43 -24.88 -0.79
N THR A 93 -11.94 -26.05 -0.43
CA THR A 93 -11.48 -26.82 0.74
C THR A 93 -10.47 -27.87 0.28
N GLY A 94 -9.28 -27.86 0.87
CA GLY A 94 -8.22 -28.85 0.62
C GLY A 94 -7.73 -29.49 1.90
N GLU A 95 -6.75 -30.38 1.78
CA GLU A 95 -6.16 -31.09 2.93
C GLU A 95 -5.56 -30.13 3.99
N ASN A 96 -5.08 -28.96 3.56
CA ASN A 96 -4.45 -27.95 4.43
C ASN A 96 -5.41 -26.83 4.87
N GLY A 97 -6.71 -27.01 4.67
CA GLY A 97 -7.74 -26.03 5.03
C GLY A 97 -8.37 -25.34 3.82
N VAL A 98 -8.87 -24.11 4.03
CA VAL A 98 -9.56 -23.33 3.01
C VAL A 98 -8.55 -22.49 2.21
N SER A 99 -8.65 -22.51 0.90
CA SER A 99 -7.87 -21.67 -0.03
C SER A 99 -8.79 -20.77 -0.84
N LEU A 100 -8.29 -19.57 -1.14
CA LEU A 100 -8.94 -18.58 -2.01
C LEU A 100 -8.17 -18.54 -3.33
N ARG A 101 -8.90 -18.58 -4.46
CA ARG A 101 -8.33 -18.53 -5.80
C ARG A 101 -9.07 -17.51 -6.66
N VAL A 102 -8.39 -16.98 -7.64
CA VAL A 102 -8.99 -16.15 -8.69
C VAL A 102 -8.85 -16.91 -10.02
N ASP A 103 -9.97 -17.13 -10.70
CA ASP A 103 -9.97 -17.72 -12.04
C ASP A 103 -9.80 -16.59 -13.10
N PRO A 104 -8.62 -16.46 -13.73
CA PRO A 104 -8.36 -15.37 -14.69
C PRO A 104 -9.26 -15.45 -15.94
N ARG A 105 -9.93 -16.58 -16.18
CA ARG A 105 -10.84 -16.76 -17.34
C ARG A 105 -12.21 -16.11 -17.11
N LYS A 106 -12.52 -15.67 -15.90
CA LYS A 106 -13.82 -15.05 -15.58
C LYS A 106 -13.96 -13.60 -16.08
N GLY A 107 -12.92 -13.03 -16.69
CA GLY A 107 -12.97 -11.70 -17.29
C GLY A 107 -11.68 -10.91 -17.09
N LYS A 108 -11.65 -9.70 -17.65
CA LYS A 108 -10.48 -8.83 -17.61
C LYS A 108 -10.07 -8.49 -16.17
N ASP A 109 -11.03 -8.11 -15.33
CA ASP A 109 -10.76 -7.73 -13.94
C ASP A 109 -10.20 -8.91 -13.11
N ALA A 110 -10.70 -10.13 -13.39
CA ALA A 110 -10.20 -11.35 -12.76
C ALA A 110 -8.78 -11.69 -13.23
N ALA A 111 -8.47 -11.52 -14.51
CA ALA A 111 -7.13 -11.74 -15.05
C ALA A 111 -6.12 -10.76 -14.42
N GLU A 112 -6.46 -9.48 -14.35
CA GLU A 112 -5.64 -8.44 -13.77
C GLU A 112 -5.38 -8.69 -12.26
N LEU A 113 -6.43 -9.03 -11.50
CA LEU A 113 -6.26 -9.40 -10.09
C LEU A 113 -5.40 -10.65 -9.92
N SER A 114 -5.54 -11.65 -10.80
CA SER A 114 -4.73 -12.87 -10.78
C SER A 114 -3.24 -12.58 -11.01
N GLU A 115 -2.91 -11.65 -11.91
CA GLU A 115 -1.53 -11.21 -12.13
C GLU A 115 -0.94 -10.53 -10.88
N MET A 116 -1.70 -9.62 -10.25
CA MET A 116 -1.30 -8.96 -9.01
C MET A 116 -1.06 -9.95 -7.86
N LEU A 117 -1.95 -10.94 -7.70
CA LEU A 117 -1.79 -11.99 -6.70
C LEU A 117 -0.59 -12.89 -6.99
N THR A 118 -0.29 -13.15 -8.26
CA THR A 118 0.90 -13.90 -8.68
C THR A 118 2.17 -13.15 -8.33
N ALA A 119 2.23 -11.85 -8.59
CA ALA A 119 3.36 -11.00 -8.19
C ALA A 119 3.57 -11.02 -6.67
N TRP A 120 2.47 -10.92 -5.90
CA TRP A 120 2.54 -11.03 -4.44
C TRP A 120 3.03 -12.41 -3.98
N ALA A 121 2.54 -13.49 -4.58
CA ALA A 121 2.97 -14.86 -4.25
C ALA A 121 4.47 -15.05 -4.50
N GLN A 122 5.00 -14.52 -5.61
CA GLN A 122 6.44 -14.55 -5.93
C GLN A 122 7.27 -13.80 -4.88
N GLN A 123 6.85 -12.63 -4.44
CA GLN A 123 7.55 -11.88 -3.39
C GLN A 123 7.50 -12.62 -2.03
N ALA A 124 6.36 -13.22 -1.71
CA ALA A 124 6.22 -14.03 -0.50
C ALA A 124 7.10 -15.29 -0.55
N GLU A 125 7.29 -15.88 -1.73
CA GLU A 125 8.19 -17.02 -1.94
C GLU A 125 9.66 -16.63 -1.78
N LYS A 126 10.08 -15.50 -2.37
CA LYS A 126 11.44 -14.96 -2.18
C LYS A 126 11.76 -14.75 -0.70
N LEU A 127 10.79 -14.24 0.08
CA LEU A 127 10.95 -14.08 1.53
C LEU A 127 11.10 -15.45 2.23
N ARG A 128 10.28 -16.46 1.88
CA ARG A 128 10.38 -17.81 2.46
C ARG A 128 11.71 -18.49 2.16
N ASN A 129 12.23 -18.27 0.95
CA ASN A 129 13.50 -18.83 0.50
C ASN A 129 14.72 -18.05 1.00
N GLY A 130 14.53 -16.93 1.70
CA GLY A 130 15.62 -16.08 2.19
C GLY A 130 16.32 -15.24 1.12
N GLU A 131 15.74 -15.14 -0.09
CA GLU A 131 16.26 -14.32 -1.19
C GLU A 131 16.11 -12.82 -0.92
N ILE A 132 15.07 -12.45 -0.18
CA ILE A 132 14.85 -11.09 0.34
C ILE A 132 14.58 -11.16 1.84
N ASN A 133 14.90 -10.10 2.56
CA ASN A 133 14.60 -9.99 3.97
C ASN A 133 13.18 -9.43 4.21
N ARG A 134 12.75 -9.39 5.47
CA ARG A 134 11.43 -8.88 5.85
C ARG A 134 11.24 -7.41 5.54
N GLU A 135 12.29 -6.60 5.66
CA GLU A 135 12.24 -5.17 5.38
C GLU A 135 12.01 -4.91 3.90
N ASP A 136 12.70 -5.61 3.01
CA ASP A 136 12.52 -5.52 1.57
C ASP A 136 11.11 -5.94 1.14
N TYR A 137 10.60 -7.05 1.71
CA TYR A 137 9.23 -7.51 1.47
C TYR A 137 8.19 -6.48 1.92
N ASP A 138 8.33 -5.92 3.11
CA ASP A 138 7.42 -4.90 3.64
C ASP A 138 7.52 -3.58 2.86
N LYS A 139 8.71 -3.21 2.39
CA LYS A 139 8.92 -2.07 1.50
C LYS A 139 8.15 -2.25 0.18
N TRP A 140 8.25 -3.42 -0.46
CA TRP A 140 7.49 -3.74 -1.66
C TRP A 140 5.99 -3.68 -1.40
N ARG A 141 5.50 -4.39 -0.39
CA ARG A 141 4.08 -4.53 -0.07
C ARG A 141 3.41 -3.21 0.28
N TYR A 142 4.06 -2.38 1.10
CA TYR A 142 3.49 -1.11 1.56
C TYR A 142 3.57 0.02 0.54
N ASN A 143 4.37 -0.15 -0.50
CA ASN A 143 4.50 0.81 -1.59
C ASN A 143 3.99 0.27 -2.94
N TYR A 144 3.31 -0.87 -2.93
CA TYR A 144 2.73 -1.45 -4.15
C TYR A 144 1.83 -0.43 -4.86
N PRO A 145 1.87 -0.30 -6.22
CA PRO A 145 2.66 -1.08 -7.18
C PRO A 145 4.05 -0.49 -7.53
N LYS A 146 4.54 0.52 -6.82
CA LYS A 146 5.76 1.29 -7.16
C LYS A 146 7.00 0.42 -7.43
N TYR A 147 7.16 -0.69 -6.72
CA TYR A 147 8.32 -1.59 -6.83
C TYR A 147 7.95 -2.93 -7.49
N ASP A 148 6.79 -3.01 -8.13
CA ASP A 148 6.36 -4.22 -8.81
C ASP A 148 6.81 -4.18 -10.27
N GLU A 149 7.75 -5.08 -10.63
CA GLU A 149 8.28 -5.20 -11.98
C GLU A 149 7.37 -6.00 -12.92
N ALA A 150 6.44 -6.79 -12.35
CA ALA A 150 5.58 -7.70 -13.10
C ALA A 150 4.24 -7.05 -13.50
N SER A 151 3.76 -6.07 -12.74
CA SER A 151 2.55 -5.34 -13.11
C SER A 151 2.86 -4.36 -14.24
N GLY A 152 2.11 -4.40 -15.31
CA GLY A 152 2.16 -3.42 -16.40
C GLY A 152 1.80 -1.99 -15.96
N TYR A 153 1.60 -1.74 -14.68
CA TYR A 153 1.45 -0.43 -14.08
C TYR A 153 2.80 0.29 -14.15
N VAL A 154 2.79 1.35 -14.90
CA VAL A 154 3.86 2.29 -15.23
C VAL A 154 5.14 2.04 -14.43
N LYS A 155 6.16 1.51 -15.10
CA LYS A 155 7.53 1.54 -14.59
C LYS A 155 7.86 3.02 -14.33
N VAL A 156 7.71 3.45 -13.08
CA VAL A 156 8.35 4.70 -12.66
C VAL A 156 9.85 4.45 -12.87
N PRO A 157 10.52 5.23 -13.73
CA PRO A 157 11.94 5.07 -13.95
C PRO A 157 12.63 5.01 -12.59
N SER A 158 13.57 4.08 -12.40
CA SER A 158 14.41 4.11 -11.21
C SER A 158 14.98 5.52 -11.08
N GLN A 159 15.23 6.00 -9.85
CA GLN A 159 15.81 7.33 -9.63
C GLN A 159 17.04 7.53 -10.55
N GLN A 160 17.85 6.50 -10.70
CA GLN A 160 19.00 6.47 -11.59
C GLN A 160 18.65 6.67 -13.06
N LEU A 161 17.55 6.08 -13.54
CA LEU A 161 17.09 6.26 -14.92
C LEU A 161 16.46 7.64 -15.11
N SER A 162 15.75 8.16 -14.10
CA SER A 162 15.20 9.52 -14.08
C SER A 162 16.34 10.55 -14.13
N ASP A 163 17.38 10.37 -13.31
CA ASP A 163 18.54 11.24 -13.26
C ASP A 163 19.34 11.17 -14.56
N ALA A 164 19.50 9.98 -15.16
CA ALA A 164 20.13 9.79 -16.45
C ALA A 164 19.33 10.43 -17.60
N LEU A 165 18.00 10.35 -17.57
CA LEU A 165 17.15 11.03 -18.55
C LEU A 165 17.20 12.55 -18.40
N VAL A 166 17.18 13.08 -17.17
CA VAL A 166 17.35 14.52 -16.91
C VAL A 166 18.70 15.01 -17.41
N GLU A 167 19.77 14.26 -17.17
CA GLU A 167 21.11 14.60 -17.67
C GLU A 167 21.17 14.55 -19.20
N ALA A 168 20.60 13.52 -19.83
CA ALA A 168 20.58 13.35 -21.29
C ALA A 168 19.73 14.41 -22.02
N PHE A 169 18.72 14.97 -21.36
CA PHE A 169 17.85 16.00 -21.95
C PHE A 169 18.16 17.44 -21.50
N LYS A 170 19.13 17.62 -20.60
CA LYS A 170 19.53 18.92 -20.06
C LYS A 170 19.95 19.95 -21.11
N ASP A 171 20.59 19.47 -22.20
CA ASP A 171 21.03 20.32 -23.29
C ASP A 171 19.88 20.70 -24.25
N ARG A 172 18.81 19.91 -24.30
CA ARG A 172 17.60 20.23 -25.11
C ARG A 172 16.66 21.20 -24.41
N LEU A 173 16.62 21.21 -23.08
CA LEU A 173 15.79 22.12 -22.27
C LEU A 173 16.40 23.52 -22.12
N LYS A 174 17.64 23.73 -22.57
CA LYS A 174 18.31 25.03 -22.59
C LYS A 174 18.29 25.73 -23.95
N ALA A 175 17.64 25.13 -24.95
CA ALA A 175 17.62 25.62 -26.35
C ALA A 175 16.30 26.30 -26.76
N ASP A 176 15.40 26.56 -25.82
CA ASP A 176 14.22 27.46 -25.92
C ASP A 176 14.36 28.61 -24.85
#